data_893108ab4a2807b0cee5944eab05a77e
#
_entry.id   893108ab4a2807b0cee5944eab05a77e
#
_cell.length_a   1.000
_cell.length_b   1.000
_cell.length_c   1.000
_cell.angle_alpha   90.00
_cell.angle_beta   90.00
_cell.angle_gamma   90.00
#
_symmetry.space_group_name_H-M   'P 1'
#
loop_
_entity.id
_entity.type
_entity.pdbx_description
1 polymer ?
#
loop_
_entity_poly.entity_id
_entity_poly.type
_entity_poly.pdbx_seq_one_letter_code
_entity_poly.pdbx_strand_id
1 'polypeptide(L)'
;IFDIDAYWSSRNSGDSGGTTVKPPKKYLVEASGIMAGKPDEWTNNSSSVFCDINALKSQLKRVFKKKAVPGQPTRKNGKPYNELFYTRLVVQVDEMENVQELTKMLQDQGYNAYSDAEWIQSQTEQMNTIQLVLGAIGAVSLLVAAIGITNTMMMSIYERTKEIGVMKVLGCDIHNIQTLFLMEAGFIGFVGGVVGLAFSYVISIVINNLLAASQVGAEMGMSGGICRIPPWLPPLAVVFAILIGMIAGFLPSLRAMRLSPLAAIRNE
;
A
#
# COMPACT_ATOMS: atom_id res chain seq x y z
N ILE A 1 -11.02 -1.94 37.39
CA ILE A 1 -12.08 -2.79 37.96
C ILE A 1 -11.95 -4.15 37.32
N PHE A 2 -11.68 -5.15 38.14
CA PHE A 2 -11.39 -6.49 37.63
C PHE A 2 -12.62 -7.42 37.64
N ASP A 3 -13.75 -6.94 38.16
CA ASP A 3 -15.00 -7.70 38.19
C ASP A 3 -16.13 -6.80 37.70
N ILE A 4 -16.36 -6.85 36.41
CA ILE A 4 -17.38 -6.06 35.72
C ILE A 4 -18.79 -6.51 36.14
N ASP A 5 -18.99 -7.82 36.33
CA ASP A 5 -20.29 -8.37 36.69
C ASP A 5 -20.69 -7.96 38.09
N ALA A 6 -19.75 -7.99 39.05
CA ALA A 6 -19.98 -7.47 40.39
C ALA A 6 -20.22 -5.94 40.41
N TYR A 7 -19.59 -5.19 39.50
CA TYR A 7 -19.82 -3.76 39.36
C TYR A 7 -21.24 -3.47 38.83
N TRP A 8 -21.66 -4.15 37.78
CA TRP A 8 -22.98 -3.95 37.18
C TRP A 8 -24.10 -4.45 38.11
N SER A 9 -23.90 -5.57 38.79
CA SER A 9 -24.88 -6.09 39.77
C SER A 9 -25.04 -5.14 40.97
N SER A 10 -23.96 -4.52 41.45
CA SER A 10 -24.04 -3.51 42.54
C SER A 10 -24.73 -2.23 42.09
N ARG A 11 -24.67 -1.87 40.81
CA ARG A 11 -25.33 -0.67 40.27
C ARG A 11 -26.84 -0.91 40.00
N ASN A 12 -27.18 -2.11 39.52
CA ASN A 12 -28.58 -2.45 39.25
C ASN A 12 -29.38 -2.83 40.48
N SER A 13 -28.75 -3.20 41.61
CA SER A 13 -29.44 -3.53 42.88
C SER A 13 -30.00 -2.30 43.62
N GLY A 14 -29.73 -1.09 43.17
CA GLY A 14 -30.26 0.15 43.76
C GLY A 14 -31.72 0.44 43.47
N ASP A 15 -32.34 -0.26 42.48
CA ASP A 15 -33.70 0.04 42.00
C ASP A 15 -34.76 -1.01 42.38
N SER A 16 -34.35 -2.14 42.94
CA SER A 16 -35.25 -3.23 43.34
C SER A 16 -34.88 -3.65 44.76
N GLY A 17 -35.71 -3.32 45.74
CA GLY A 17 -35.62 -3.52 47.18
C GLY A 17 -35.12 -4.86 47.76
N GLY A 18 -33.98 -5.35 47.35
CA GLY A 18 -33.34 -6.59 47.75
C GLY A 18 -31.85 -6.44 47.96
N THR A 19 -31.35 -6.85 49.10
CA THR A 19 -29.97 -7.06 49.54
C THR A 19 -28.92 -6.16 48.91
N THR A 20 -28.45 -5.17 49.65
CA THR A 20 -27.33 -4.26 49.29
C THR A 20 -26.05 -5.05 49.07
N VAL A 21 -25.75 -5.33 47.80
CA VAL A 21 -24.47 -5.91 47.40
C VAL A 21 -23.40 -4.85 47.60
N LYS A 22 -22.43 -5.09 48.49
CA LYS A 22 -21.31 -4.18 48.70
C LYS A 22 -20.57 -3.95 47.37
N PRO A 23 -20.36 -2.66 46.98
CA PRO A 23 -19.64 -2.40 45.74
C PRO A 23 -18.21 -3.00 45.80
N PRO A 24 -17.68 -3.51 44.69
CA PRO A 24 -16.35 -4.11 44.65
C PRO A 24 -15.29 -3.06 44.99
N LYS A 25 -14.24 -3.50 45.68
CA LYS A 25 -13.13 -2.64 46.09
C LYS A 25 -12.45 -2.06 44.84
N LYS A 26 -12.34 -0.74 44.78
CA LYS A 26 -11.64 -0.07 43.67
C LYS A 26 -10.13 -0.13 43.95
N TYR A 27 -9.37 -0.53 42.94
CA TYR A 27 -7.92 -0.48 42.98
C TYR A 27 -7.47 0.57 41.97
N LEU A 28 -6.71 1.56 42.43
CA LEU A 28 -6.13 2.58 41.59
C LEU A 28 -4.84 2.05 40.99
N VAL A 29 -4.72 2.19 39.69
CA VAL A 29 -3.48 1.92 38.92
C VAL A 29 -3.11 3.25 38.28
N GLU A 30 -1.91 3.73 38.60
CA GLU A 30 -1.39 4.97 38.00
C GLU A 30 -0.94 4.69 36.60
N ALA A 31 -1.39 5.52 35.65
CA ALA A 31 -0.94 5.45 34.26
C ALA A 31 0.45 6.10 34.17
N SER A 32 1.44 5.33 33.71
CA SER A 32 2.82 5.80 33.51
C SER A 32 3.03 6.51 32.17
N GLY A 33 2.08 6.38 31.25
CA GLY A 33 2.15 7.01 29.92
C GLY A 33 0.89 6.77 29.09
N ILE A 34 0.83 7.46 27.99
CA ILE A 34 -0.22 7.33 26.99
C ILE A 34 0.45 6.87 25.70
N MET A 35 -0.16 5.90 25.01
CA MET A 35 0.35 5.47 23.70
C MET A 35 0.21 6.62 22.68
N ALA A 36 1.21 6.75 21.81
CA ALA A 36 1.18 7.67 20.70
C ALA A 36 0.03 7.32 19.75
N GLY A 37 -0.81 8.31 19.47
CA GLY A 37 -1.96 8.19 18.57
C GLY A 37 -2.79 9.44 18.61
N LYS A 38 -3.70 9.61 17.66
CA LYS A 38 -4.66 10.70 17.67
C LYS A 38 -5.93 10.25 18.39
N PRO A 39 -6.58 11.12 19.19
CA PRO A 39 -7.80 10.78 19.92
C PRO A 39 -8.97 10.32 19.04
N ASP A 40 -8.98 10.76 17.78
CA ASP A 40 -10.06 10.51 16.82
C ASP A 40 -9.76 9.33 15.88
N GLU A 41 -8.58 8.69 15.98
CA GLU A 41 -8.22 7.51 15.19
C GLU A 41 -8.47 6.23 16.01
N TRP A 42 -9.43 5.41 15.53
CA TRP A 42 -9.64 4.08 16.08
C TRP A 42 -8.56 3.11 15.58
N THR A 43 -7.77 2.61 16.51
CA THR A 43 -6.79 1.55 16.27
C THR A 43 -7.17 0.32 17.07
N ASN A 44 -6.63 -0.84 16.73
CA ASN A 44 -6.85 -2.09 17.47
C ASN A 44 -6.47 -1.98 18.97
N ASN A 45 -5.70 -0.96 19.34
CA ASN A 45 -5.23 -0.72 20.69
C ASN A 45 -5.99 0.40 21.42
N SER A 46 -6.95 1.08 20.76
CA SER A 46 -7.66 2.25 21.32
C SER A 46 -8.44 1.96 22.58
N SER A 47 -8.88 0.70 22.79
CA SER A 47 -9.60 0.25 23.99
C SER A 47 -8.75 -0.63 24.90
N SER A 48 -7.43 -0.70 24.69
CA SER A 48 -6.55 -1.60 25.41
C SER A 48 -5.68 -0.85 26.42
N VAL A 49 -5.44 -1.48 27.57
CA VAL A 49 -4.50 -1.01 28.58
C VAL A 49 -3.31 -1.97 28.61
N PHE A 50 -2.13 -1.43 28.37
CA PHE A 50 -0.89 -2.20 28.36
C PHE A 50 -0.18 -2.04 29.70
N CYS A 51 0.29 -3.12 30.28
CA CYS A 51 1.07 -3.09 31.51
C CYS A 51 2.13 -4.20 31.48
N ASP A 52 3.18 -4.02 32.28
CA ASP A 52 4.16 -5.07 32.47
C ASP A 52 3.51 -6.31 33.09
N ILE A 53 3.83 -7.48 32.52
CA ILE A 53 3.22 -8.74 32.92
C ILE A 53 3.56 -9.14 34.35
N ASN A 54 4.76 -8.80 34.84
CA ASN A 54 5.18 -9.12 36.21
C ASN A 54 4.50 -8.19 37.20
N ALA A 55 4.34 -6.90 36.84
CA ALA A 55 3.58 -5.94 37.61
C ALA A 55 2.12 -6.39 37.72
N LEU A 56 1.49 -6.80 36.60
CA LEU A 56 0.11 -7.31 36.60
C LEU A 56 -0.02 -8.57 37.46
N LYS A 57 0.89 -9.55 37.34
CA LYS A 57 0.90 -10.76 38.17
C LYS A 57 0.98 -10.45 39.67
N SER A 58 1.83 -9.51 40.04
CA SER A 58 2.00 -9.10 41.43
C SER A 58 0.72 -8.44 42.00
N GLN A 59 0.09 -7.58 41.19
CA GLN A 59 -1.18 -6.94 41.56
C GLN A 59 -2.32 -7.96 41.65
N LEU A 60 -2.47 -8.86 40.72
CA LEU A 60 -3.49 -9.92 40.74
C LEU A 60 -3.32 -10.82 41.95
N LYS A 61 -2.11 -11.25 42.29
CA LYS A 61 -1.85 -12.00 43.53
C LYS A 61 -2.22 -11.23 44.78
N ARG A 62 -1.98 -9.91 44.81
CA ARG A 62 -2.31 -9.03 45.96
C ARG A 62 -3.83 -8.83 46.11
N VAL A 63 -4.54 -8.68 44.99
CA VAL A 63 -5.98 -8.42 44.94
C VAL A 63 -6.77 -9.68 45.28
N PHE A 64 -6.49 -10.78 44.58
CA PHE A 64 -7.29 -12.00 44.68
C PHE A 64 -6.81 -12.95 45.80
N LYS A 65 -5.56 -12.82 46.25
CA LYS A 65 -4.95 -13.66 47.30
C LYS A 65 -5.15 -15.16 47.04
N LYS A 66 -6.19 -15.75 47.68
CA LYS A 66 -6.58 -17.16 47.57
C LYS A 66 -7.86 -17.40 46.76
N LYS A 67 -8.45 -16.35 46.17
CA LYS A 67 -9.62 -16.47 45.30
C LYS A 67 -9.21 -16.64 43.87
N ALA A 68 -10.04 -17.32 43.12
CA ALA A 68 -9.83 -17.46 41.67
C ALA A 68 -9.91 -16.10 40.97
N VAL A 69 -9.00 -15.82 40.08
CA VAL A 69 -9.03 -14.63 39.21
C VAL A 69 -10.10 -14.91 38.14
N PRO A 70 -11.04 -13.95 37.90
CA PRO A 70 -12.02 -14.09 36.81
C PRO A 70 -11.36 -14.41 35.47
N GLY A 71 -11.90 -15.37 34.73
CA GLY A 71 -11.34 -15.83 33.47
C GLY A 71 -10.19 -16.84 33.56
N GLN A 72 -9.72 -17.17 34.79
CA GLN A 72 -8.72 -18.22 34.98
C GLN A 72 -9.37 -19.56 35.33
N PRO A 73 -8.84 -20.69 34.84
CA PRO A 73 -9.34 -22.01 35.19
C PRO A 73 -9.20 -22.30 36.67
N THR A 74 -10.14 -23.00 37.22
CA THR A 74 -10.14 -23.44 38.62
C THR A 74 -10.02 -24.97 38.71
N ARG A 75 -9.44 -25.45 39.79
CA ARG A 75 -9.41 -26.88 40.09
C ARG A 75 -10.83 -27.39 40.35
N LYS A 76 -11.06 -28.69 40.25
CA LYS A 76 -12.36 -29.37 40.55
C LYS A 76 -12.95 -28.97 41.93
N ASN A 77 -12.10 -28.55 42.86
CA ASN A 77 -12.48 -28.10 44.21
C ASN A 77 -12.74 -26.58 44.29
N GLY A 78 -12.87 -25.85 43.19
CA GLY A 78 -13.08 -24.41 43.14
C GLY A 78 -11.87 -23.56 43.55
N LYS A 79 -10.72 -24.17 43.87
CA LYS A 79 -9.51 -23.45 44.27
C LYS A 79 -8.74 -23.02 43.03
N PRO A 80 -8.08 -21.82 43.05
CA PRO A 80 -7.26 -21.37 41.95
C PRO A 80 -5.99 -22.23 41.82
N TYR A 81 -5.46 -22.26 40.61
CA TYR A 81 -4.11 -22.76 40.38
C TYR A 81 -3.06 -21.77 40.93
N ASN A 82 -1.89 -22.25 41.24
CA ASN A 82 -0.78 -21.41 41.71
C ASN A 82 -0.17 -20.57 40.59
N GLU A 83 -0.40 -20.97 39.34
CA GLU A 83 0.11 -20.34 38.13
C GLU A 83 -1.03 -19.67 37.39
N LEU A 84 -0.71 -18.57 36.71
CA LEU A 84 -1.63 -17.90 35.82
C LEU A 84 -1.51 -18.50 34.42
N PHE A 85 -2.65 -18.85 33.86
CA PHE A 85 -2.75 -19.36 32.48
C PHE A 85 -2.91 -18.20 31.52
N TYR A 86 -2.16 -18.24 30.44
CA TYR A 86 -2.26 -17.24 29.38
C TYR A 86 -3.35 -17.67 28.40
N THR A 87 -4.26 -16.75 28.13
CA THR A 87 -5.38 -17.02 27.20
C THR A 87 -4.95 -16.86 25.75
N ARG A 88 -3.96 -16.02 25.52
CA ARG A 88 -3.43 -15.71 24.20
C ARG A 88 -1.94 -15.43 24.27
N LEU A 89 -1.21 -15.97 23.33
CA LEU A 89 0.20 -15.68 23.09
C LEU A 89 0.31 -15.09 21.68
N VAL A 90 1.10 -14.04 21.54
CA VAL A 90 1.45 -13.48 20.23
C VAL A 90 2.90 -13.86 19.97
N VAL A 91 3.13 -14.58 18.90
CA VAL A 91 4.46 -14.99 18.45
C VAL A 91 4.85 -14.08 17.30
N GLN A 92 5.99 -13.43 17.45
CA GLN A 92 6.56 -12.62 16.37
C GLN A 92 7.50 -13.50 15.56
N VAL A 93 7.29 -13.51 14.25
CA VAL A 93 8.11 -14.26 13.29
C VAL A 93 8.99 -13.26 12.54
N ASP A 94 10.17 -13.67 12.14
CA ASP A 94 11.17 -12.87 11.43
C ASP A 94 10.74 -12.53 10.01
N GLU A 95 10.20 -13.53 9.26
CA GLU A 95 9.77 -13.39 7.88
C GLU A 95 8.35 -13.92 7.68
N MET A 96 7.60 -13.28 6.80
CA MET A 96 6.20 -13.62 6.54
C MET A 96 6.03 -15.02 5.94
N GLU A 97 7.02 -15.46 5.18
CA GLU A 97 7.03 -16.78 4.54
C GLU A 97 7.07 -17.92 5.56
N ASN A 98 7.73 -17.69 6.70
CA ASN A 98 7.88 -18.68 7.78
C ASN A 98 6.60 -18.79 8.66
N VAL A 99 5.68 -17.82 8.57
CA VAL A 99 4.48 -17.79 9.43
C VAL A 99 3.59 -19.00 9.23
N GLN A 100 3.39 -19.44 7.99
CA GLN A 100 2.52 -20.59 7.69
C GLN A 100 3.10 -21.90 8.23
N GLU A 101 4.41 -22.11 8.07
CA GLU A 101 5.09 -23.30 8.56
C GLU A 101 5.04 -23.37 10.08
N LEU A 102 5.34 -22.24 10.74
CA LEU A 102 5.27 -22.15 12.19
C LEU A 102 3.85 -22.36 12.71
N THR A 103 2.84 -21.80 12.03
CA THR A 103 1.43 -21.96 12.41
C THR A 103 1.02 -23.43 12.35
N LYS A 104 1.40 -24.16 11.29
CA LYS A 104 1.15 -25.60 11.15
C LYS A 104 1.87 -26.38 12.23
N MET A 105 3.13 -26.09 12.50
CA MET A 105 3.91 -26.75 13.54
C MET A 105 3.24 -26.61 14.93
N LEU A 106 2.74 -25.40 15.24
CA LEU A 106 2.02 -25.16 16.50
C LEU A 106 0.67 -25.90 16.55
N GLN A 107 -0.05 -25.98 15.43
CA GLN A 107 -1.29 -26.74 15.33
C GLN A 107 -1.07 -28.24 15.50
N ASP A 108 -0.01 -28.80 14.92
CA ASP A 108 0.38 -30.20 15.07
C ASP A 108 0.76 -30.55 16.52
N GLN A 109 1.28 -29.57 17.27
CA GLN A 109 1.54 -29.69 18.70
C GLN A 109 0.26 -29.56 19.57
N GLY A 110 -0.90 -29.34 18.96
CA GLY A 110 -2.17 -29.24 19.65
C GLY A 110 -2.53 -27.83 20.15
N TYR A 111 -1.79 -26.80 19.75
CA TYR A 111 -2.13 -25.42 20.05
C TYR A 111 -3.16 -24.91 19.04
N ASN A 112 -4.11 -24.08 19.51
CA ASN A 112 -5.02 -23.39 18.60
C ASN A 112 -4.33 -22.12 18.05
N ALA A 113 -3.40 -22.33 17.13
CA ALA A 113 -2.68 -21.25 16.46
C ALA A 113 -3.42 -20.80 15.20
N TYR A 114 -3.49 -19.49 14.98
CA TYR A 114 -4.01 -18.91 13.75
C TYR A 114 -3.16 -17.71 13.37
N SER A 115 -3.07 -17.45 12.08
CA SER A 115 -2.38 -16.29 11.54
C SER A 115 -3.18 -15.69 10.40
N ASP A 116 -3.06 -14.39 10.22
CA ASP A 116 -3.64 -13.68 9.08
C ASP A 116 -2.78 -13.83 7.80
N ALA A 117 -1.72 -14.63 7.85
CA ALA A 117 -0.77 -14.79 6.74
C ALA A 117 -1.44 -15.33 5.48
N GLU A 118 -2.36 -16.30 5.60
CA GLU A 118 -3.09 -16.85 4.45
C GLU A 118 -3.97 -15.79 3.79
N TRP A 119 -4.64 -14.97 4.59
CA TRP A 119 -5.46 -13.87 4.08
C TRP A 119 -4.59 -12.81 3.38
N ILE A 120 -3.48 -12.43 3.99
CA ILE A 120 -2.53 -11.46 3.42
C ILE A 120 -1.92 -12.00 2.13
N GLN A 121 -1.55 -13.28 2.09
CA GLN A 121 -1.04 -13.92 0.89
C GLN A 121 -2.08 -13.92 -0.23
N SER A 122 -3.32 -14.31 0.05
CA SER A 122 -4.43 -14.27 -0.92
C SER A 122 -4.67 -12.86 -1.46
N GLN A 123 -4.62 -11.84 -0.59
CA GLN A 123 -4.72 -10.44 -1.01
C GLN A 123 -3.55 -10.02 -1.91
N THR A 124 -2.34 -10.47 -1.60
CA THR A 124 -1.15 -10.17 -2.39
C THR A 124 -1.23 -10.81 -3.78
N GLU A 125 -1.68 -12.07 -3.85
CA GLU A 125 -1.89 -12.78 -5.13
C GLU A 125 -2.97 -12.10 -5.99
N GLN A 126 -4.06 -11.64 -5.39
CA GLN A 126 -5.09 -10.85 -6.08
C GLN A 126 -4.51 -9.53 -6.61
N MET A 127 -3.72 -8.82 -5.80
CA MET A 127 -3.06 -7.58 -6.22
C MET A 127 -2.08 -7.80 -7.37
N ASN A 128 -1.30 -8.88 -7.33
CA ASN A 128 -0.38 -9.25 -8.40
C ASN A 128 -1.14 -9.54 -9.70
N THR A 129 -2.28 -10.21 -9.62
CA THR A 129 -3.14 -10.49 -10.78
C THR A 129 -3.69 -9.20 -11.38
N ILE A 130 -4.20 -8.29 -10.53
CA ILE A 130 -4.67 -6.97 -10.98
C ILE A 130 -3.55 -6.17 -11.63
N GLN A 131 -2.36 -6.14 -11.02
CA GLN A 131 -1.19 -5.47 -11.58
C GLN A 131 -0.78 -6.04 -12.94
N LEU A 132 -0.82 -7.35 -13.10
CA LEU A 132 -0.52 -8.02 -14.37
C LEU A 132 -1.51 -7.61 -15.46
N VAL A 133 -2.81 -7.63 -15.16
CA VAL A 133 -3.87 -7.23 -16.11
C VAL A 133 -3.72 -5.75 -16.49
N LEU A 134 -3.53 -4.87 -15.51
CA LEU A 134 -3.33 -3.44 -15.76
C LEU A 134 -2.03 -3.18 -16.54
N GLY A 135 -0.97 -3.93 -16.22
CA GLY A 135 0.30 -3.89 -16.95
C GLY A 135 0.15 -4.31 -18.40
N ALA A 136 -0.62 -5.37 -18.69
CA ALA A 136 -0.90 -5.82 -20.04
C ALA A 136 -1.68 -4.76 -20.84
N ILE A 137 -2.71 -4.16 -20.25
CA ILE A 137 -3.48 -3.06 -20.87
C ILE A 137 -2.57 -1.86 -21.15
N GLY A 138 -1.70 -1.51 -20.19
CA GLY A 138 -0.71 -0.45 -20.34
C GLY A 138 0.29 -0.74 -21.47
N ALA A 139 0.78 -1.97 -21.58
CA ALA A 139 1.69 -2.38 -22.63
C ALA A 139 1.05 -2.26 -24.03
N VAL A 140 -0.20 -2.69 -24.20
CA VAL A 140 -0.94 -2.52 -25.46
C VAL A 140 -1.13 -1.03 -25.78
N SER A 141 -1.48 -0.23 -24.80
CA SER A 141 -1.65 1.24 -24.97
C SER A 141 -0.33 1.90 -25.39
N LEU A 142 0.79 1.51 -24.78
CA LEU A 142 2.13 1.98 -25.17
C LEU A 142 2.48 1.59 -26.61
N LEU A 143 2.15 0.37 -27.04
CA LEU A 143 2.39 -0.10 -28.40
C LEU A 143 1.60 0.75 -29.40
N VAL A 144 0.33 1.02 -29.14
CA VAL A 144 -0.50 1.90 -30.00
C VAL A 144 0.08 3.31 -30.05
N ALA A 145 0.52 3.86 -28.91
CA ALA A 145 1.17 5.17 -28.86
C ALA A 145 2.47 5.20 -29.67
N ALA A 146 3.30 4.15 -29.58
CA ALA A 146 4.54 4.02 -30.34
C ALA A 146 4.28 3.99 -31.87
N ILE A 147 3.22 3.28 -32.31
CA ILE A 147 2.80 3.29 -33.72
C ILE A 147 2.35 4.70 -34.12
N GLY A 148 1.62 5.41 -33.27
CA GLY A 148 1.21 6.80 -33.50
C GLY A 148 2.40 7.73 -33.68
N ILE A 149 3.39 7.67 -32.79
CA ILE A 149 4.64 8.44 -32.91
C ILE A 149 5.38 8.10 -34.22
N THR A 150 5.50 6.81 -34.53
CA THR A 150 6.15 6.35 -35.77
C THR A 150 5.46 6.95 -37.00
N ASN A 151 4.14 6.93 -37.07
CA ASN A 151 3.37 7.52 -38.19
C ASN A 151 3.58 9.02 -38.28
N THR A 152 3.51 9.76 -37.17
CA THR A 152 3.71 11.20 -37.17
C THR A 152 5.13 11.56 -37.60
N MET A 153 6.16 10.86 -37.10
CA MET A 153 7.55 11.06 -37.50
C MET A 153 7.78 10.74 -38.98
N MET A 154 7.15 9.66 -39.49
CA MET A 154 7.23 9.35 -40.94
C MET A 154 6.67 10.48 -41.80
N MET A 155 5.52 11.05 -41.40
CA MET A 155 4.92 12.17 -42.13
C MET A 155 5.82 13.39 -42.10
N SER A 156 6.34 13.76 -40.91
CA SER A 156 7.31 14.87 -40.74
C SER A 156 8.56 14.69 -41.63
N ILE A 157 9.09 13.48 -41.74
CA ILE A 157 10.24 13.20 -42.60
C ILE A 157 9.87 13.41 -44.09
N TYR A 158 8.70 12.96 -44.53
CA TYR A 158 8.24 13.17 -45.91
C TYR A 158 8.08 14.65 -46.24
N GLU A 159 7.48 15.45 -45.36
CA GLU A 159 7.29 16.90 -45.53
C GLU A 159 8.63 17.62 -45.64
N ARG A 160 9.66 17.20 -44.86
CA ARG A 160 10.99 17.82 -44.80
C ARG A 160 12.05 17.12 -45.68
N THR A 161 11.63 16.29 -46.63
CA THR A 161 12.56 15.50 -47.47
C THR A 161 13.56 16.37 -48.20
N LYS A 162 13.16 17.54 -48.76
CA LYS A 162 14.03 18.50 -49.43
C LYS A 162 15.11 19.08 -48.48
N GLU A 163 14.72 19.46 -47.28
CA GLU A 163 15.65 20.02 -46.25
C GLU A 163 16.69 18.94 -45.86
N ILE A 164 16.29 17.69 -45.69
CA ILE A 164 17.18 16.56 -45.39
C ILE A 164 18.13 16.33 -46.55
N GLY A 165 17.66 16.42 -47.79
CA GLY A 165 18.47 16.32 -48.97
C GLY A 165 19.55 17.39 -49.06
N VAL A 166 19.17 18.64 -48.82
CA VAL A 166 20.12 19.82 -48.78
C VAL A 166 21.15 19.63 -47.67
N MET A 167 20.76 19.25 -46.45
CA MET A 167 21.72 19.02 -45.36
C MET A 167 22.77 17.96 -45.75
N LYS A 168 22.35 16.88 -46.45
CA LYS A 168 23.27 15.83 -46.89
C LYS A 168 24.23 16.33 -47.98
N VAL A 169 23.74 17.14 -48.93
CA VAL A 169 24.61 17.72 -50.01
C VAL A 169 25.63 18.71 -49.44
N LEU A 170 25.25 19.43 -48.39
CA LEU A 170 26.17 20.32 -47.63
C LEU A 170 27.18 19.58 -46.75
N GLY A 171 27.14 18.24 -46.73
CA GLY A 171 28.12 17.43 -46.01
C GLY A 171 27.78 17.17 -44.55
N CYS A 172 26.51 17.39 -44.14
CA CYS A 172 26.07 17.02 -42.79
C CYS A 172 26.18 15.50 -42.58
N ASP A 173 26.78 15.11 -41.45
CA ASP A 173 26.92 13.70 -41.10
C ASP A 173 25.52 13.08 -40.89
N ILE A 174 25.38 11.90 -41.48
CA ILE A 174 24.13 11.11 -41.39
C ILE A 174 23.72 10.81 -39.97
N HIS A 175 24.70 10.62 -39.09
CA HIS A 175 24.45 10.36 -37.67
C HIS A 175 23.85 11.59 -36.94
N ASN A 176 24.26 12.79 -37.31
CA ASN A 176 23.69 14.03 -36.77
C ASN A 176 22.22 14.19 -37.18
N ILE A 177 21.88 13.84 -38.42
CA ILE A 177 20.49 13.83 -38.91
C ILE A 177 19.65 12.82 -38.13
N GLN A 178 20.18 11.62 -37.87
CA GLN A 178 19.49 10.62 -37.05
C GLN A 178 19.23 11.14 -35.62
N THR A 179 20.26 11.72 -35.00
CA THR A 179 20.17 12.25 -33.64
C THR A 179 19.10 13.34 -33.53
N LEU A 180 19.01 14.22 -34.55
CA LEU A 180 17.99 15.27 -34.62
C LEU A 180 16.57 14.67 -34.51
N PHE A 181 16.25 13.67 -35.37
CA PHE A 181 14.95 13.02 -35.35
C PHE A 181 14.70 12.21 -34.06
N LEU A 182 15.75 11.62 -33.51
CA LEU A 182 15.65 10.86 -32.26
C LEU A 182 15.36 11.80 -31.08
N MET A 183 15.97 12.98 -31.06
CA MET A 183 15.69 14.02 -30.06
C MET A 183 14.26 14.57 -30.21
N GLU A 184 13.79 14.78 -31.46
CA GLU A 184 12.41 15.22 -31.73
C GLU A 184 11.41 14.18 -31.18
N ALA A 185 11.62 12.89 -31.45
CA ALA A 185 10.79 11.80 -30.91
C ALA A 185 10.84 11.70 -29.38
N GLY A 186 12.04 11.87 -28.80
CA GLY A 186 12.22 11.94 -27.34
C GLY A 186 11.49 13.12 -26.72
N PHE A 187 11.48 14.27 -27.40
CA PHE A 187 10.76 15.47 -26.93
C PHE A 187 9.24 15.25 -26.96
N ILE A 188 8.71 14.56 -27.98
CA ILE A 188 7.28 14.16 -28.01
C ILE A 188 6.97 13.26 -26.80
N GLY A 189 7.84 12.29 -26.50
CA GLY A 189 7.72 11.43 -25.32
C GLY A 189 7.78 12.21 -24.03
N PHE A 190 8.66 13.18 -23.92
CA PHE A 190 8.79 14.07 -22.76
C PHE A 190 7.51 14.88 -22.50
N VAL A 191 7.03 15.58 -23.53
CA VAL A 191 5.79 16.39 -23.42
C VAL A 191 4.59 15.49 -23.06
N GLY A 192 4.43 14.34 -23.73
CA GLY A 192 3.40 13.36 -23.42
C GLY A 192 3.51 12.83 -22.00
N GLY A 193 4.71 12.52 -21.54
CA GLY A 193 4.97 12.06 -20.17
C GLY A 193 4.61 13.09 -19.11
N VAL A 194 4.98 14.37 -19.32
CA VAL A 194 4.65 15.47 -18.40
C VAL A 194 3.12 15.70 -18.35
N VAL A 195 2.45 15.74 -19.50
CA VAL A 195 1.00 15.91 -19.57
C VAL A 195 0.29 14.73 -18.92
N GLY A 196 0.69 13.50 -19.22
CA GLY A 196 0.13 12.30 -18.60
C GLY A 196 0.30 12.28 -17.07
N LEU A 197 1.46 12.74 -16.59
CA LEU A 197 1.74 12.89 -15.18
C LEU A 197 0.82 13.93 -14.52
N ALA A 198 0.61 15.07 -15.15
CA ALA A 198 -0.31 16.10 -14.67
C ALA A 198 -1.74 15.55 -14.53
N PHE A 199 -2.24 14.84 -15.54
CA PHE A 199 -3.53 14.14 -15.46
C PHE A 199 -3.58 13.13 -14.33
N SER A 200 -2.52 12.34 -14.13
CA SER A 200 -2.44 11.34 -13.05
C SER A 200 -2.57 12.00 -11.67
N TYR A 201 -1.89 13.14 -11.45
CA TYR A 201 -2.02 13.90 -10.20
C TYR A 201 -3.44 14.45 -9.98
N VAL A 202 -4.04 15.01 -11.02
CA VAL A 202 -5.43 15.52 -10.94
C VAL A 202 -6.39 14.40 -10.57
N ILE A 203 -6.30 13.25 -11.23
CA ILE A 203 -7.14 12.08 -10.95
C ILE A 203 -6.90 11.57 -9.52
N SER A 204 -5.64 11.51 -9.06
CA SER A 204 -5.30 11.11 -7.70
C SER A 204 -5.96 12.02 -6.65
N ILE A 205 -5.91 13.34 -6.86
CA ILE A 205 -6.55 14.32 -5.96
C ILE A 205 -8.08 14.14 -5.96
N VAL A 206 -8.67 13.96 -7.13
CA VAL A 206 -10.14 13.78 -7.25
C VAL A 206 -10.57 12.51 -6.53
N ILE A 207 -9.87 11.38 -6.73
CA ILE A 207 -10.17 10.11 -6.06
C ILE A 207 -10.03 10.26 -4.53
N ASN A 208 -8.93 10.85 -4.06
CA ASN A 208 -8.72 11.04 -2.63
C ASN A 208 -9.80 11.94 -2.00
N ASN A 209 -10.22 13.01 -2.68
CA ASN A 209 -11.27 13.90 -2.18
C ASN A 209 -12.65 13.22 -2.17
N LEU A 210 -12.98 12.43 -3.19
CA LEU A 210 -14.24 11.67 -3.25
C LEU A 210 -14.31 10.62 -2.14
N LEU A 211 -13.20 9.92 -1.87
CA LEU A 211 -13.12 8.93 -0.81
C LEU A 211 -13.13 9.56 0.58
N ALA A 212 -12.46 10.70 0.77
CA ALA A 212 -12.51 11.44 2.02
C ALA A 212 -13.91 12.00 2.34
N ALA A 213 -14.70 12.32 1.33
CA ALA A 213 -16.08 12.76 1.47
C ALA A 213 -17.06 11.59 1.71
N SER A 214 -16.66 10.35 1.46
CA SER A 214 -17.49 9.16 1.66
C SER A 214 -17.32 8.60 3.08
N GLN A 215 -18.43 8.12 3.69
CA GLN A 215 -18.39 7.45 5.01
C GLN A 215 -17.46 6.22 5.02
N VAL A 216 -17.27 5.59 3.87
CA VAL A 216 -16.39 4.43 3.71
C VAL A 216 -14.93 4.77 4.01
N GLY A 217 -14.47 5.96 3.62
CA GLY A 217 -13.10 6.42 3.91
C GLY A 217 -12.87 6.68 5.40
N ALA A 218 -13.89 7.18 6.09
CA ALA A 218 -13.84 7.44 7.53
C ALA A 218 -13.86 6.14 8.36
N GLU A 219 -14.69 5.16 7.97
CA GLU A 219 -14.79 3.86 8.65
C GLU A 219 -13.52 2.98 8.47
N MET A 220 -12.83 3.12 7.34
CA MET A 220 -11.59 2.38 7.07
C MET A 220 -10.33 3.04 7.68
N GLY A 221 -10.47 4.15 8.39
CA GLY A 221 -9.32 4.86 8.99
C GLY A 221 -8.32 5.42 7.97
N MET A 222 -8.74 5.62 6.72
CA MET A 222 -7.90 6.06 5.60
C MET A 222 -7.73 7.58 5.53
N SER A 223 -7.50 8.22 6.66
CA SER A 223 -7.30 9.68 6.77
C SER A 223 -6.12 10.22 5.93
N GLY A 224 -5.30 9.34 5.37
CA GLY A 224 -4.12 9.71 4.56
C GLY A 224 -4.28 9.63 3.05
N GLY A 225 -5.47 9.32 2.52
CA GLY A 225 -5.72 9.09 1.09
C GLY A 225 -5.20 7.72 0.62
N ILE A 226 -5.96 7.09 -0.29
CA ILE A 226 -5.65 5.75 -0.85
C ILE A 226 -4.63 5.86 -1.98
N CYS A 227 -4.77 6.92 -2.79
CA CYS A 227 -3.94 7.12 -3.98
C CYS A 227 -2.74 8.00 -3.66
N ARG A 228 -1.62 7.39 -3.24
CA ARG A 228 -0.36 8.10 -2.97
C ARG A 228 0.67 7.76 -4.05
N ILE A 229 1.13 8.80 -4.74
CA ILE A 229 2.19 8.67 -5.75
C ILE A 229 3.53 8.87 -5.03
N PRO A 230 4.41 7.86 -4.97
CA PRO A 230 5.72 8.01 -4.34
C PRO A 230 6.60 8.98 -5.15
N PRO A 231 7.42 9.81 -4.51
CA PRO A 231 8.14 10.92 -5.16
C PRO A 231 9.17 10.49 -6.20
N TRP A 232 9.62 9.24 -6.19
CA TRP A 232 10.55 8.69 -7.17
C TRP A 232 9.87 8.23 -8.46
N LEU A 233 8.56 7.94 -8.45
CA LEU A 233 7.82 7.42 -9.59
C LEU A 233 7.63 8.45 -10.72
N PRO A 234 7.29 9.74 -10.44
CA PRO A 234 7.13 10.74 -11.48
C PRO A 234 8.35 10.92 -12.38
N PRO A 235 9.57 11.14 -11.86
CA PRO A 235 10.74 11.28 -12.73
C PRO A 235 11.04 9.99 -13.52
N LEU A 236 10.82 8.82 -12.91
CA LEU A 236 11.00 7.56 -13.60
C LEU A 236 10.02 7.38 -14.77
N ALA A 237 8.75 7.76 -14.58
CA ALA A 237 7.72 7.71 -15.61
C ALA A 237 8.04 8.62 -16.80
N VAL A 238 8.54 9.83 -16.54
CA VAL A 238 8.94 10.77 -17.60
C VAL A 238 10.14 10.23 -18.38
N VAL A 239 11.17 9.72 -17.69
CA VAL A 239 12.31 9.08 -18.36
C VAL A 239 11.87 7.90 -19.22
N PHE A 240 10.96 7.08 -18.71
CA PHE A 240 10.40 5.95 -19.46
C PHE A 240 9.62 6.41 -20.69
N ALA A 241 8.82 7.48 -20.59
CA ALA A 241 8.09 8.04 -21.72
C ALA A 241 9.04 8.57 -22.82
N ILE A 242 10.16 9.23 -22.42
CA ILE A 242 11.19 9.66 -23.36
C ILE A 242 11.81 8.47 -24.09
N LEU A 243 12.15 7.41 -23.35
CA LEU A 243 12.73 6.18 -23.94
C LEU A 243 11.77 5.52 -24.95
N ILE A 244 10.49 5.42 -24.62
CA ILE A 244 9.49 4.90 -25.55
C ILE A 244 9.37 5.78 -26.80
N GLY A 245 9.37 7.11 -26.64
CA GLY A 245 9.38 8.04 -27.77
C GLY A 245 10.59 7.84 -28.66
N MET A 246 11.79 7.71 -28.08
CA MET A 246 13.02 7.45 -28.83
C MET A 246 13.01 6.10 -29.55
N ILE A 247 12.51 5.03 -28.90
CA ILE A 247 12.37 3.71 -29.52
C ILE A 247 11.40 3.77 -30.71
N ALA A 248 10.26 4.43 -30.55
CA ALA A 248 9.27 4.61 -31.61
C ALA A 248 9.80 5.43 -32.79
N GLY A 249 10.61 6.46 -32.50
CA GLY A 249 11.25 7.30 -33.52
C GLY A 249 12.48 6.69 -34.19
N PHE A 250 13.01 5.59 -33.66
CA PHE A 250 14.23 4.97 -34.18
C PHE A 250 14.07 4.44 -35.61
N LEU A 251 13.00 3.71 -35.92
CA LEU A 251 12.72 3.17 -37.24
C LEU A 251 12.52 4.28 -38.30
N PRO A 252 11.71 5.35 -38.04
CA PRO A 252 11.60 6.48 -38.97
C PRO A 252 12.94 7.17 -39.20
N SER A 253 13.74 7.40 -38.15
CA SER A 253 15.02 8.09 -38.24
C SER A 253 16.00 7.31 -39.15
N LEU A 254 16.03 5.98 -39.09
CA LEU A 254 16.81 5.14 -39.99
C LEU A 254 16.36 5.28 -41.44
N ARG A 255 15.07 5.44 -41.73
CA ARG A 255 14.56 5.67 -43.06
C ARG A 255 15.00 7.04 -43.61
N ALA A 256 14.96 8.07 -42.79
CA ALA A 256 15.45 9.40 -43.16
C ALA A 256 16.93 9.39 -43.56
N MET A 257 17.75 8.57 -42.89
CA MET A 257 19.16 8.42 -43.25
C MET A 257 19.37 7.76 -44.64
N ARG A 258 18.46 6.88 -45.04
CA ARG A 258 18.57 6.14 -46.32
C ARG A 258 18.04 6.90 -47.55
N LEU A 259 17.42 8.10 -47.36
CA LEU A 259 16.97 8.93 -48.45
C LEU A 259 18.14 9.37 -49.34
N SER A 260 18.05 9.12 -50.65
CA SER A 260 19.04 9.58 -51.63
C SER A 260 18.94 11.10 -51.77
N PRO A 261 20.04 11.85 -51.64
CA PRO A 261 20.04 13.30 -51.82
C PRO A 261 19.52 13.72 -53.18
N LEU A 262 19.89 13.00 -54.20
CA LEU A 262 19.50 13.27 -55.59
C LEU A 262 17.98 13.07 -55.82
N ALA A 263 17.41 12.03 -55.22
CA ALA A 263 15.97 11.76 -55.29
C ALA A 263 15.17 12.80 -54.49
N ALA A 264 15.70 13.26 -53.34
CA ALA A 264 15.08 14.24 -52.47
C ALA A 264 14.94 15.64 -53.10
N ILE A 265 15.89 16.01 -53.97
CA ILE A 265 15.90 17.31 -54.65
C ILE A 265 15.09 17.26 -55.97
N ARG A 266 15.02 16.08 -56.64
CA ARG A 266 14.39 15.93 -57.92
C ARG A 266 12.88 15.60 -57.88
N ASN A 267 12.37 15.24 -56.71
CA ASN A 267 10.94 15.04 -56.52
C ASN A 267 10.22 16.40 -56.42
N GLU A 268 9.69 16.82 -57.57
CA GLU A 268 8.53 17.73 -57.69
C GLU A 268 7.27 16.93 -57.56
#